data_0b5d6aa83bd2b9d2b4da9797f1a0bed2
#
_entry.id   0b5d6aa83bd2b9d2b4da9797f1a0bed2
#
_cell.length_a   1.000
_cell.length_b   1.000
_cell.length_c   1.000
_cell.angle_alpha   90.00
_cell.angle_beta   90.00
_cell.angle_gamma   90.00
#
_symmetry.space_group_name_H-M   'P 1'
#
loop_
_entity.id
_entity.type
_entity.pdbx_description
1 polymer ?
#
loop_
_entity_poly.entity_id
_entity_poly.type
_entity_poly.pdbx_seq_one_letter_code
_entity_poly.pdbx_strand_id
1 'polypeptide(L)'
;KIDQQNEYFILVSPGDDVCLQESANMHIVTVNWPSYPLWEQIGLPLALKKIKPDLLHCTSNTAPLHCPVPLVLTLHDIIYLEKRQSSSQSWYQEMGWHYRRLVVPRILPKCKKIITVSQFERKRILEALHLQDGQLVAVYNGFNSHFHLQPKAPEITRKYIDSDNYLFFLGNTDPKKNTPRVLKAYSEYLKRSEKKLPLLIADLKEDAIDRILEEEKITDIKSSLRFPGYIANTDLAALYSGAFAFLYPSLRESFGIPMLEAMACGTPIITGNTSAMPEIAGEGALLVDPYHPEEITEKILQLENDNQFYQQQIEYGLERSKLFSWKNSAEALLKIYKGLTR
;
A
#
# COMPACT_ATOMS: atom_id res chain seq x y z
N LYS A 1 7.01 15.43 17.13
CA LYS A 1 8.46 15.49 17.42
C LYS A 1 9.26 16.26 16.36
N ILE A 2 8.77 16.36 15.10
CA ILE A 2 9.45 17.06 13.99
C ILE A 2 9.15 18.55 14.03
N ASP A 3 7.97 18.92 14.46
CA ASP A 3 7.51 20.30 14.57
C ASP A 3 6.90 20.56 15.96
N GLN A 4 7.30 21.64 16.59
CA GLN A 4 6.81 22.09 17.90
C GLN A 4 6.27 23.53 17.85
N GLN A 5 6.20 24.12 16.64
CA GLN A 5 5.80 25.51 16.45
C GLN A 5 4.36 25.64 15.99
N ASN A 6 3.84 24.64 15.29
CA ASN A 6 2.48 24.64 14.75
C ASN A 6 1.57 23.75 15.58
N GLU A 7 0.29 24.12 15.64
CA GLU A 7 -0.79 23.33 16.23
C GLU A 7 -1.48 22.48 15.15
N TYR A 8 -1.72 21.22 15.45
CA TYR A 8 -2.33 20.26 14.54
C TYR A 8 -3.66 19.77 15.10
N PHE A 9 -4.72 19.91 14.32
CA PHE A 9 -6.05 19.41 14.65
C PHE A 9 -6.39 18.25 13.72
N ILE A 10 -6.48 17.04 14.27
CA ILE A 10 -6.83 15.83 13.52
C ILE A 10 -8.33 15.63 13.65
N LEU A 11 -9.05 15.84 12.55
CA LEU A 11 -10.49 15.68 12.51
C LEU A 11 -10.83 14.23 12.16
N VAL A 12 -11.56 13.54 13.04
CA VAL A 12 -11.94 12.14 12.91
C VAL A 12 -13.44 11.95 13.01
N SER A 13 -13.96 10.88 12.38
CA SER A 13 -15.31 10.40 12.65
C SER A 13 -15.34 9.66 14.00
N PRO A 14 -16.50 9.57 14.67
CA PRO A 14 -16.65 8.66 15.80
C PRO A 14 -16.30 7.22 15.41
N GLY A 15 -15.57 6.51 16.25
CA GLY A 15 -15.18 5.11 16.07
C GLY A 15 -14.47 4.57 17.30
N ASP A 16 -14.35 3.26 17.38
CA ASP A 16 -13.74 2.56 18.51
C ASP A 16 -12.21 2.43 18.36
N ASP A 17 -11.66 2.78 17.18
CA ASP A 17 -10.23 2.72 16.91
C ASP A 17 -9.48 3.89 17.55
N VAL A 18 -8.69 3.59 18.57
CA VAL A 18 -7.82 4.54 19.28
C VAL A 18 -6.38 4.39 18.79
N CYS A 19 -6.16 4.56 17.49
CA CYS A 19 -4.80 4.50 16.91
C CYS A 19 -4.02 5.82 16.98
N LEU A 20 -4.72 6.93 17.26
CA LEU A 20 -4.12 8.26 17.37
C LEU A 20 -4.01 8.67 18.85
N GLN A 21 -2.90 9.33 19.19
CA GLN A 21 -2.67 9.88 20.52
C GLN A 21 -2.47 11.38 20.43
N GLU A 22 -3.08 12.10 21.36
CA GLU A 22 -2.84 13.53 21.52
C GLU A 22 -1.42 13.81 22.03
N SER A 23 -0.91 14.98 21.71
CA SER A 23 0.36 15.49 22.23
C SER A 23 0.23 16.98 22.51
N ALA A 24 1.29 17.62 22.98
CA ALA A 24 1.26 19.03 23.36
C ALA A 24 0.75 19.96 22.25
N ASN A 25 1.01 19.62 20.98
CA ASN A 25 0.61 20.40 19.81
C ASN A 25 -0.21 19.59 18.78
N MET A 26 -0.80 18.47 19.19
CA MET A 26 -1.65 17.64 18.34
C MET A 26 -2.95 17.30 19.07
N HIS A 27 -4.07 17.76 18.54
CA HIS A 27 -5.39 17.65 19.12
C HIS A 27 -6.31 16.79 18.25
N ILE A 28 -7.05 15.86 18.85
CA ILE A 28 -8.03 15.02 18.16
C ILE A 28 -9.40 15.67 18.30
N VAL A 29 -10.02 15.99 17.18
CA VAL A 29 -11.35 16.60 17.14
C VAL A 29 -12.34 15.64 16.49
N THR A 30 -13.23 15.08 17.29
CA THR A 30 -14.31 14.21 16.79
C THR A 30 -15.42 15.05 16.16
N VAL A 31 -15.71 14.77 14.90
CA VAL A 31 -16.77 15.40 14.12
C VAL A 31 -17.83 14.36 13.79
N ASN A 32 -18.99 14.45 14.45
CA ASN A 32 -20.04 13.43 14.34
C ASN A 32 -21.06 13.78 13.25
N TRP A 33 -21.15 12.95 12.21
CA TRP A 33 -22.12 13.05 11.12
C TRP A 33 -22.51 11.64 10.63
N PRO A 34 -23.75 11.44 10.15
CA PRO A 34 -24.30 10.11 9.89
C PRO A 34 -23.70 9.41 8.65
N SER A 35 -22.97 10.12 7.78
CA SER A 35 -22.32 9.53 6.62
C SER A 35 -21.06 10.31 6.23
N TYR A 36 -20.12 9.64 5.55
CA TYR A 36 -18.88 10.26 5.08
C TYR A 36 -19.10 11.51 4.21
N PRO A 37 -20.02 11.52 3.21
CA PRO A 37 -20.28 12.72 2.43
C PRO A 37 -20.78 13.92 3.27
N LEU A 38 -21.66 13.69 4.25
CA LEU A 38 -22.14 14.72 5.14
C LEU A 38 -21.05 15.17 6.12
N TRP A 39 -20.25 14.24 6.63
CA TRP A 39 -19.09 14.53 7.44
C TRP A 39 -18.12 15.45 6.70
N GLU A 40 -17.77 15.11 5.45
CA GLU A 40 -16.83 15.89 4.65
C GLU A 40 -17.41 17.22 4.18
N GLN A 41 -18.67 17.25 3.67
CA GLN A 41 -19.22 18.43 3.02
C GLN A 41 -19.85 19.44 3.99
N ILE A 42 -20.25 19.01 5.18
CA ILE A 42 -20.90 19.87 6.19
C ILE A 42 -20.08 19.89 7.49
N GLY A 43 -19.76 18.72 8.03
CA GLY A 43 -19.06 18.58 9.30
C GLY A 43 -17.70 19.27 9.32
N LEU A 44 -16.86 19.00 8.32
CA LEU A 44 -15.55 19.63 8.20
C LEU A 44 -15.64 21.17 8.07
N PRO A 45 -16.43 21.77 7.16
CA PRO A 45 -16.57 23.23 7.09
C PRO A 45 -17.04 23.88 8.38
N LEU A 46 -17.93 23.22 9.14
CA LEU A 46 -18.38 23.72 10.44
C LEU A 46 -17.29 23.63 11.50
N ALA A 47 -16.51 22.55 11.54
CA ALA A 47 -15.36 22.40 12.42
C ALA A 47 -14.29 23.46 12.12
N LEU A 48 -13.99 23.70 10.84
CA LEU A 48 -13.03 24.73 10.42
C LEU A 48 -13.45 26.15 10.84
N LYS A 49 -14.74 26.48 10.84
CA LYS A 49 -15.23 27.78 11.36
C LYS A 49 -14.97 27.97 12.84
N LYS A 50 -14.97 26.87 13.63
CA LYS A 50 -14.70 26.91 15.09
C LYS A 50 -13.20 26.95 15.38
N ILE A 51 -12.42 26.09 14.72
CA ILE A 51 -10.97 25.93 14.93
C ILE A 51 -10.21 27.13 14.33
N LYS A 52 -10.64 27.63 13.17
CA LYS A 52 -9.99 28.71 12.39
C LYS A 52 -8.52 28.40 12.05
N PRO A 53 -8.22 27.25 11.45
CA PRO A 53 -6.85 26.90 11.11
C PRO A 53 -6.37 27.74 9.91
N ASP A 54 -5.05 27.83 9.72
CA ASP A 54 -4.43 28.51 8.59
C ASP A 54 -4.57 27.74 7.28
N LEU A 55 -4.69 26.40 7.35
CA LEU A 55 -4.93 25.52 6.20
C LEU A 55 -5.67 24.24 6.59
N LEU A 56 -6.28 23.59 5.61
CA LEU A 56 -6.82 22.24 5.71
C LEU A 56 -6.01 21.31 4.80
N HIS A 57 -5.59 20.15 5.32
CA HIS A 57 -5.06 19.05 4.53
C HIS A 57 -6.01 17.87 4.58
N CYS A 58 -6.63 17.53 3.44
CA CYS A 58 -7.43 16.32 3.27
C CYS A 58 -6.56 15.18 2.73
N THR A 59 -6.51 14.05 3.44
CA THR A 59 -5.56 12.95 3.17
C THR A 59 -6.13 11.77 2.38
N SER A 60 -7.41 11.84 1.93
CA SER A 60 -8.13 10.67 1.39
C SER A 60 -8.83 10.94 0.05
N ASN A 61 -8.11 11.47 -0.94
CA ASN A 61 -8.57 11.69 -2.31
C ASN A 61 -9.69 12.74 -2.49
N THR A 62 -10.47 13.05 -1.46
CA THR A 62 -11.59 14.01 -1.52
C THR A 62 -11.46 15.11 -0.47
N ALA A 63 -12.23 16.19 -0.64
CA ALA A 63 -12.26 17.33 0.29
C ALA A 63 -13.61 18.06 0.16
N PRO A 64 -13.96 18.94 1.13
CA PRO A 64 -15.17 19.73 1.04
C PRO A 64 -15.16 20.64 -0.20
N LEU A 65 -16.28 20.67 -0.91
CA LEU A 65 -16.49 21.56 -2.07
C LEU A 65 -16.41 23.04 -1.69
N HIS A 66 -16.75 23.36 -0.43
CA HIS A 66 -16.59 24.67 0.17
C HIS A 66 -15.60 24.59 1.33
N CYS A 67 -14.39 25.08 1.10
CA CYS A 67 -13.34 25.17 2.12
C CYS A 67 -13.02 26.64 2.39
N PRO A 68 -13.21 27.14 3.62
CA PRO A 68 -12.99 28.54 3.96
C PRO A 68 -11.51 28.92 4.14
N VAL A 69 -10.61 27.94 4.10
CA VAL A 69 -9.16 28.10 4.30
C VAL A 69 -8.39 27.51 3.12
N PRO A 70 -7.10 27.81 2.93
CA PRO A 70 -6.25 27.16 1.93
C PRO A 70 -6.34 25.64 2.03
N LEU A 71 -6.57 24.97 0.90
CA LEU A 71 -6.76 23.53 0.81
C LEU A 71 -5.52 22.84 0.23
N VAL A 72 -5.02 21.84 0.96
CA VAL A 72 -4.07 20.85 0.50
C VAL A 72 -4.80 19.51 0.37
N LEU A 73 -4.55 18.79 -0.69
CA LEU A 73 -5.20 17.50 -0.96
C LEU A 73 -4.13 16.43 -1.21
N THR A 74 -4.19 15.30 -0.51
CA THR A 74 -3.51 14.10 -0.94
C THR A 74 -4.41 13.30 -1.87
N LEU A 75 -4.02 13.22 -3.14
CA LEU A 75 -4.64 12.41 -4.18
C LEU A 75 -3.74 11.19 -4.42
N HIS A 76 -4.08 10.07 -3.78
CA HIS A 76 -3.25 8.87 -3.82
C HIS A 76 -3.15 8.25 -5.21
N ASP A 77 -4.27 8.26 -5.94
CA ASP A 77 -4.40 7.70 -7.28
C ASP A 77 -5.62 8.28 -8.00
N ILE A 78 -5.75 7.90 -9.26
CA ILE A 78 -6.90 8.23 -10.12
C ILE A 78 -7.59 6.97 -10.66
N ILE A 79 -7.50 5.85 -9.95
CA ILE A 79 -8.13 4.56 -10.35
C ILE A 79 -9.64 4.73 -10.57
N TYR A 80 -10.30 5.62 -9.83
CA TYR A 80 -11.72 5.93 -10.02
C TYR A 80 -12.06 6.52 -11.40
N LEU A 81 -11.09 6.98 -12.19
CA LEU A 81 -11.27 7.42 -13.58
C LEU A 81 -11.13 6.28 -14.60
N GLU A 82 -10.53 5.17 -14.21
CA GLU A 82 -10.30 4.02 -15.08
C GLU A 82 -11.61 3.26 -15.36
N LYS A 83 -11.62 2.48 -16.47
CA LYS A 83 -12.72 1.57 -16.74
C LYS A 83 -12.78 0.47 -15.69
N ARG A 84 -13.96 0.22 -15.15
CA ARG A 84 -14.19 -0.87 -14.21
C ARG A 84 -13.91 -2.22 -14.86
N GLN A 85 -13.12 -3.04 -14.18
CA GLN A 85 -12.82 -4.42 -14.63
C GLN A 85 -13.70 -5.48 -13.92
N SER A 86 -14.47 -5.12 -12.89
CA SER A 86 -15.26 -6.06 -12.08
C SER A 86 -16.68 -5.58 -11.82
N SER A 87 -17.64 -6.50 -11.93
CA SER A 87 -19.08 -6.29 -11.68
C SER A 87 -19.52 -6.59 -10.25
N SER A 88 -18.66 -7.10 -9.36
CA SER A 88 -19.01 -7.61 -8.03
C SER A 88 -18.60 -6.68 -6.87
N GLN A 89 -18.82 -5.37 -7.03
CA GLN A 89 -18.55 -4.43 -5.93
C GLN A 89 -19.79 -4.22 -5.06
N SER A 90 -19.58 -3.99 -3.75
CA SER A 90 -20.66 -3.62 -2.86
C SER A 90 -21.26 -2.26 -3.25
N TRP A 91 -22.57 -2.07 -2.97
CA TRP A 91 -23.27 -0.80 -3.20
C TRP A 91 -22.53 0.41 -2.58
N TYR A 92 -21.89 0.20 -1.42
CA TYR A 92 -21.07 1.23 -0.75
C TYR A 92 -19.84 1.65 -1.58
N GLN A 93 -19.14 0.68 -2.18
CA GLN A 93 -18.00 0.95 -3.06
C GLN A 93 -18.43 1.69 -4.33
N GLU A 94 -19.63 1.39 -4.83
CA GLU A 94 -20.21 2.05 -5.98
C GLU A 94 -20.54 3.53 -5.71
N MET A 95 -21.18 3.80 -4.58
CA MET A 95 -21.42 5.17 -4.12
C MET A 95 -20.11 5.95 -3.94
N GLY A 96 -19.11 5.35 -3.33
CA GLY A 96 -17.78 5.96 -3.15
C GLY A 96 -17.10 6.29 -4.48
N TRP A 97 -17.26 5.45 -5.50
CA TRP A 97 -16.74 5.70 -6.84
C TRP A 97 -17.43 6.89 -7.51
N HIS A 98 -18.76 6.97 -7.48
CA HIS A 98 -19.52 8.10 -8.01
C HIS A 98 -19.21 9.40 -7.26
N TYR A 99 -19.09 9.33 -5.94
CA TYR A 99 -18.76 10.48 -5.10
C TYR A 99 -17.38 11.07 -5.49
N ARG A 100 -16.35 10.25 -5.65
CA ARG A 100 -15.02 10.71 -6.09
C ARG A 100 -15.08 11.35 -7.48
N ARG A 101 -15.78 10.76 -8.44
CA ARG A 101 -15.94 11.33 -9.80
C ARG A 101 -16.67 12.66 -9.80
N LEU A 102 -17.56 12.88 -8.84
CA LEU A 102 -18.26 14.15 -8.69
C LEU A 102 -17.41 15.22 -7.99
N VAL A 103 -16.77 14.86 -6.89
CA VAL A 103 -16.11 15.81 -5.98
C VAL A 103 -14.71 16.17 -6.48
N VAL A 104 -13.89 15.20 -6.86
CA VAL A 104 -12.47 15.45 -7.17
C VAL A 104 -12.26 16.48 -8.27
N PRO A 105 -12.91 16.42 -9.44
CA PRO A 105 -12.71 17.43 -10.48
C PRO A 105 -13.10 18.86 -10.04
N ARG A 106 -14.01 18.97 -9.05
CA ARG A 106 -14.48 20.27 -8.54
C ARG A 106 -13.61 20.88 -7.47
N ILE A 107 -12.85 20.05 -6.74
CA ILE A 107 -11.94 20.53 -5.69
C ILE A 107 -10.53 20.81 -6.20
N LEU A 108 -10.04 20.08 -7.20
CA LEU A 108 -8.68 20.22 -7.70
C LEU A 108 -8.30 21.66 -8.08
N PRO A 109 -9.15 22.43 -8.78
CA PRO A 109 -8.84 23.83 -9.09
C PRO A 109 -8.77 24.75 -7.85
N LYS A 110 -9.34 24.31 -6.72
CA LYS A 110 -9.38 25.07 -5.45
C LYS A 110 -8.19 24.72 -4.55
N CYS A 111 -7.50 23.62 -4.84
CA CYS A 111 -6.34 23.20 -4.05
C CYS A 111 -5.17 24.15 -4.27
N LYS A 112 -4.59 24.64 -3.17
CA LYS A 112 -3.34 25.38 -3.20
C LYS A 112 -2.16 24.47 -3.53
N LYS A 113 -2.25 23.21 -3.09
CA LYS A 113 -1.27 22.16 -3.41
C LYS A 113 -1.97 20.80 -3.44
N ILE A 114 -1.57 19.97 -4.38
CA ILE A 114 -1.98 18.58 -4.47
C ILE A 114 -0.73 17.72 -4.22
N ILE A 115 -0.90 16.68 -3.43
CA ILE A 115 0.16 15.74 -3.06
C ILE A 115 -0.25 14.38 -3.60
N THR A 116 0.69 13.63 -4.13
CA THR A 116 0.51 12.21 -4.47
C THR A 116 1.66 11.38 -3.91
N VAL A 117 1.57 10.06 -4.03
CA VAL A 117 2.45 9.14 -3.28
C VAL A 117 3.66 8.64 -4.06
N SER A 118 3.72 8.87 -5.39
CA SER A 118 4.83 8.44 -6.26
C SER A 118 4.97 9.36 -7.47
N GLN A 119 6.14 9.36 -8.12
CA GLN A 119 6.34 10.07 -9.39
C GLN A 119 5.52 9.44 -10.52
N PHE A 120 5.35 8.11 -10.46
CA PHE A 120 4.46 7.41 -11.38
C PHE A 120 3.03 7.96 -11.31
N GLU A 121 2.43 8.06 -10.12
CA GLU A 121 1.09 8.63 -9.96
C GLU A 121 1.08 10.13 -10.30
N ARG A 122 2.14 10.85 -9.95
CA ARG A 122 2.26 12.26 -10.32
C ARG A 122 2.17 12.46 -11.82
N LYS A 123 2.93 11.70 -12.61
CA LYS A 123 2.87 11.76 -14.08
C LYS A 123 1.46 11.47 -14.59
N ARG A 124 0.84 10.39 -14.12
CA ARG A 124 -0.52 10.00 -14.53
C ARG A 124 -1.57 11.03 -14.17
N ILE A 125 -1.51 11.60 -12.96
CA ILE A 125 -2.45 12.63 -12.51
C ILE A 125 -2.32 13.89 -13.34
N LEU A 126 -1.10 14.35 -13.64
CA LEU A 126 -0.85 15.50 -14.51
C LEU A 126 -1.45 15.30 -15.90
N GLU A 127 -1.20 14.13 -16.51
CA GLU A 127 -1.71 13.79 -17.84
C GLU A 127 -3.25 13.68 -17.87
N ALA A 128 -3.83 12.94 -16.92
CA ALA A 128 -5.26 12.65 -16.92
C ALA A 128 -6.15 13.84 -16.52
N LEU A 129 -5.64 14.74 -15.68
CA LEU A 129 -6.41 15.86 -15.11
C LEU A 129 -5.94 17.23 -15.63
N HIS A 130 -4.98 17.25 -16.55
CA HIS A 130 -4.43 18.47 -17.17
C HIS A 130 -3.99 19.53 -16.14
N LEU A 131 -3.39 19.09 -15.03
CA LEU A 131 -2.93 19.99 -13.97
C LEU A 131 -1.60 20.65 -14.35
N GLN A 132 -1.36 21.82 -13.77
CA GLN A 132 -0.05 22.47 -13.89
C GLN A 132 1.00 21.76 -13.04
N ASP A 133 2.21 21.61 -13.55
CA ASP A 133 3.32 20.90 -12.89
C ASP A 133 3.61 21.41 -11.47
N GLY A 134 3.63 22.73 -11.29
CA GLY A 134 3.85 23.36 -9.98
C GLY A 134 2.75 23.11 -8.91
N GLN A 135 1.57 22.64 -9.31
CA GLN A 135 0.44 22.41 -8.41
C GLN A 135 0.51 21.04 -7.73
N LEU A 136 1.12 20.05 -8.37
CA LEU A 136 1.22 18.66 -7.91
C LEU A 136 2.63 18.29 -7.53
N VAL A 137 2.80 17.65 -6.38
CA VAL A 137 4.09 17.16 -5.88
C VAL A 137 3.95 15.72 -5.37
N ALA A 138 4.97 14.89 -5.62
CA ALA A 138 5.05 13.57 -5.01
C ALA A 138 5.72 13.65 -3.63
N VAL A 139 5.08 13.07 -2.63
CA VAL A 139 5.63 12.86 -1.29
C VAL A 139 5.49 11.38 -0.99
N TYR A 140 6.59 10.68 -0.91
CA TYR A 140 6.62 9.23 -0.68
C TYR A 140 6.08 8.88 0.70
N ASN A 141 5.34 7.78 0.79
CA ASN A 141 4.93 7.20 2.05
C ASN A 141 6.13 6.61 2.80
N GLY A 142 6.00 6.49 4.11
CA GLY A 142 6.81 5.63 4.93
C GLY A 142 6.12 4.29 5.20
N PHE A 143 6.72 3.49 6.05
CA PHE A 143 6.15 2.28 6.63
C PHE A 143 6.34 2.30 8.13
N ASN A 144 5.66 1.40 8.86
CA ASN A 144 5.74 1.39 10.32
C ASN A 144 7.10 0.85 10.79
N SER A 145 7.72 1.52 11.77
CA SER A 145 9.05 1.18 12.29
C SER A 145 9.13 -0.17 13.02
N HIS A 146 7.99 -0.83 13.30
CA HIS A 146 8.03 -2.20 13.82
C HIS A 146 8.46 -3.23 12.75
N PHE A 147 8.36 -2.89 11.45
CA PHE A 147 8.96 -3.67 10.39
C PHE A 147 10.46 -3.39 10.32
N HIS A 148 11.23 -4.32 10.77
CA HIS A 148 12.69 -4.33 10.73
C HIS A 148 13.18 -5.77 10.79
N LEU A 149 14.42 -6.00 10.38
CA LEU A 149 15.02 -7.32 10.45
C LEU A 149 14.96 -7.84 11.90
N GLN A 150 14.26 -8.93 12.09
CA GLN A 150 14.09 -9.60 13.38
C GLN A 150 14.79 -10.96 13.36
N PRO A 151 15.28 -11.46 14.52
CA PRO A 151 15.61 -12.87 14.63
C PRO A 151 14.42 -13.71 14.18
N LYS A 152 14.67 -14.87 13.58
CA LYS A 152 13.59 -15.81 13.25
C LYS A 152 12.79 -16.11 14.51
N ALA A 153 11.49 -15.94 14.44
CA ALA A 153 10.55 -16.14 15.52
C ALA A 153 9.62 -17.33 15.21
N PRO A 154 10.12 -18.57 15.25
CA PRO A 154 9.34 -19.76 14.87
C PRO A 154 8.08 -19.93 15.72
N GLU A 155 8.08 -19.45 16.97
CA GLU A 155 6.89 -19.45 17.83
C GLU A 155 5.76 -18.57 17.29
N ILE A 156 6.08 -17.54 16.51
CA ILE A 156 5.09 -16.70 15.84
C ILE A 156 4.73 -17.30 14.49
N THR A 157 5.73 -17.64 13.65
CA THR A 157 5.47 -18.10 12.28
C THR A 157 4.73 -19.44 12.27
N ARG A 158 4.97 -20.35 13.22
CA ARG A 158 4.25 -21.63 13.34
C ARG A 158 2.78 -21.53 13.66
N LYS A 159 2.28 -20.37 14.07
CA LYS A 159 0.83 -20.14 14.14
C LYS A 159 0.17 -20.16 12.76
N TYR A 160 0.93 -19.85 11.72
CA TYR A 160 0.46 -19.60 10.36
C TYR A 160 0.97 -20.62 9.35
N ILE A 161 2.19 -21.14 9.54
CA ILE A 161 2.82 -22.10 8.65
C ILE A 161 3.81 -22.99 9.42
N ASP A 162 3.68 -24.31 9.23
CA ASP A 162 4.59 -25.31 9.80
C ASP A 162 5.79 -25.53 8.85
N SER A 163 6.59 -24.49 8.65
CA SER A 163 7.82 -24.54 7.87
C SER A 163 8.73 -23.37 8.28
N ASP A 164 10.03 -23.63 8.38
CA ASP A 164 11.03 -22.61 8.66
C ASP A 164 11.46 -21.80 7.43
N ASN A 165 11.08 -22.26 6.24
CA ASN A 165 11.31 -21.58 4.97
C ASN A 165 10.05 -21.70 4.10
N TYR A 166 9.57 -20.59 3.57
CA TYR A 166 8.36 -20.54 2.76
C TYR A 166 8.38 -19.33 1.83
N LEU A 167 7.61 -19.40 0.76
CA LEU A 167 7.26 -18.24 -0.04
C LEU A 167 6.06 -17.54 0.60
N PHE A 168 6.04 -16.22 0.57
CA PHE A 168 4.95 -15.43 1.15
C PHE A 168 4.26 -14.59 0.08
N PHE A 169 2.94 -14.57 0.08
CA PHE A 169 2.11 -13.80 -0.85
C PHE A 169 0.92 -13.16 -0.13
N LEU A 170 0.76 -11.85 -0.28
CA LEU A 170 -0.45 -11.13 0.14
C LEU A 170 -1.44 -11.14 -1.03
N GLY A 171 -2.27 -12.18 -1.07
CA GLY A 171 -3.27 -12.38 -2.10
C GLY A 171 -4.60 -11.73 -1.77
N ASN A 172 -5.39 -11.43 -2.77
CA ASN A 172 -6.82 -11.19 -2.63
C ASN A 172 -7.53 -11.43 -3.97
N THR A 173 -8.86 -11.27 -3.99
CA THR A 173 -9.68 -11.48 -5.19
C THR A 173 -9.66 -10.29 -6.16
N ASP A 174 -9.01 -9.18 -5.83
CA ASP A 174 -8.85 -8.05 -6.73
C ASP A 174 -7.89 -8.45 -7.88
N PRO A 175 -8.31 -8.36 -9.14
CA PRO A 175 -7.48 -8.73 -10.30
C PRO A 175 -6.09 -8.06 -10.31
N LYS A 176 -5.97 -6.86 -9.75
CA LYS A 176 -4.67 -6.15 -9.66
C LYS A 176 -3.62 -6.89 -8.84
N LYS A 177 -4.02 -7.76 -7.89
CA LYS A 177 -3.09 -8.57 -7.08
C LYS A 177 -2.51 -9.76 -7.82
N ASN A 178 -3.04 -10.08 -8.99
CA ASN A 178 -2.48 -11.06 -9.92
C ASN A 178 -2.44 -12.51 -9.38
N THR A 179 -3.33 -12.86 -8.46
CA THR A 179 -3.36 -14.17 -7.79
C THR A 179 -3.29 -15.36 -8.74
N PRO A 180 -4.06 -15.42 -9.86
CA PRO A 180 -3.99 -16.55 -10.77
C PRO A 180 -2.59 -16.78 -11.36
N ARG A 181 -1.89 -15.71 -11.76
CA ARG A 181 -0.54 -15.84 -12.32
C ARG A 181 0.51 -16.21 -11.29
N VAL A 182 0.36 -15.73 -10.04
CA VAL A 182 1.23 -16.18 -8.93
C VAL A 182 1.08 -17.67 -8.69
N LEU A 183 -0.14 -18.21 -8.71
CA LEU A 183 -0.39 -19.65 -8.55
C LEU A 183 0.13 -20.46 -9.72
N LYS A 184 0.03 -19.97 -10.96
CA LYS A 184 0.66 -20.62 -12.14
C LYS A 184 2.18 -20.66 -12.00
N ALA A 185 2.80 -19.54 -11.63
CA ALA A 185 4.23 -19.48 -11.39
C ALA A 185 4.67 -20.45 -10.30
N TYR A 186 3.89 -20.52 -9.22
CA TYR A 186 4.16 -21.45 -8.12
C TYR A 186 4.00 -22.90 -8.52
N SER A 187 3.01 -23.25 -9.36
CA SER A 187 2.86 -24.59 -9.91
C SER A 187 4.10 -25.00 -10.73
N GLU A 188 4.60 -24.10 -11.56
CA GLU A 188 5.80 -24.38 -12.34
C GLU A 188 7.06 -24.44 -11.47
N TYR A 189 7.16 -23.62 -10.44
CA TYR A 189 8.21 -23.69 -9.43
C TYR A 189 8.27 -25.07 -8.76
N LEU A 190 7.14 -25.61 -8.31
CA LEU A 190 7.08 -26.93 -7.66
C LEU A 190 7.57 -28.09 -8.56
N LYS A 191 7.41 -27.98 -9.89
CA LYS A 191 7.89 -28.99 -10.84
C LYS A 191 9.41 -28.94 -11.01
N ARG A 192 10.01 -27.77 -10.86
CA ARG A 192 11.42 -27.49 -11.19
C ARG A 192 12.34 -27.36 -9.97
N SER A 193 11.78 -26.99 -8.83
CA SER A 193 12.52 -26.79 -7.58
C SER A 193 12.82 -28.11 -6.90
N GLU A 194 14.02 -28.21 -6.33
CA GLU A 194 14.39 -29.29 -5.43
C GLU A 194 13.85 -29.07 -3.99
N LYS A 195 13.78 -27.81 -3.56
CA LYS A 195 13.34 -27.45 -2.19
C LYS A 195 11.83 -27.49 -2.02
N LYS A 196 11.07 -27.18 -3.07
CA LYS A 196 9.59 -27.19 -3.07
C LYS A 196 8.99 -26.47 -1.86
N LEU A 197 9.44 -25.23 -1.63
CA LEU A 197 9.00 -24.42 -0.49
C LEU A 197 7.48 -24.24 -0.51
N PRO A 198 6.78 -24.37 0.63
CA PRO A 198 5.35 -24.09 0.69
C PRO A 198 5.06 -22.60 0.46
N LEU A 199 3.88 -22.29 -0.04
CA LEU A 199 3.42 -20.92 -0.26
C LEU A 199 2.38 -20.54 0.80
N LEU A 200 2.72 -19.55 1.64
CA LEU A 200 1.81 -18.91 2.57
C LEU A 200 1.05 -17.80 1.85
N ILE A 201 -0.29 -17.88 1.83
CA ILE A 201 -1.17 -16.91 1.18
C ILE A 201 -2.05 -16.25 2.24
N ALA A 202 -1.80 -14.98 2.54
CA ALA A 202 -2.64 -14.19 3.44
C ALA A 202 -3.80 -13.52 2.69
N ASP A 203 -4.82 -13.12 3.45
CA ASP A 203 -5.98 -12.32 3.00
C ASP A 203 -6.87 -12.98 1.92
N LEU A 204 -6.70 -14.28 1.68
CA LEU A 204 -7.56 -15.07 0.80
C LEU A 204 -8.23 -16.21 1.56
N LYS A 205 -9.49 -16.44 1.21
CA LYS A 205 -10.24 -17.62 1.67
C LYS A 205 -9.95 -18.81 0.77
N GLU A 206 -9.95 -19.99 1.35
CA GLU A 206 -9.68 -21.25 0.66
C GLU A 206 -10.62 -21.49 -0.52
N ASP A 207 -11.92 -21.20 -0.37
CA ASP A 207 -12.92 -21.35 -1.43
C ASP A 207 -12.67 -20.48 -2.67
N ALA A 208 -12.07 -19.31 -2.49
CA ALA A 208 -11.67 -18.44 -3.60
C ALA A 208 -10.46 -19.01 -4.35
N ILE A 209 -9.52 -19.62 -3.61
CA ILE A 209 -8.37 -20.29 -4.20
C ILE A 209 -8.80 -21.54 -4.97
N ASP A 210 -9.66 -22.39 -4.40
CA ASP A 210 -10.12 -23.61 -5.05
C ASP A 210 -10.69 -23.33 -6.45
N ARG A 211 -11.51 -22.29 -6.58
CA ARG A 211 -12.02 -21.84 -7.88
C ARG A 211 -10.90 -21.48 -8.86
N ILE A 212 -9.89 -20.71 -8.40
CA ILE A 212 -8.77 -20.34 -9.26
C ILE A 212 -7.96 -21.57 -9.67
N LEU A 213 -7.71 -22.52 -8.75
CA LEU A 213 -6.97 -23.74 -9.04
C LEU A 213 -7.70 -24.62 -10.08
N GLU A 214 -9.04 -24.70 -9.98
CA GLU A 214 -9.87 -25.42 -10.96
C GLU A 214 -9.85 -24.74 -12.34
N GLU A 215 -10.08 -23.41 -12.39
CA GLU A 215 -10.08 -22.61 -13.61
C GLU A 215 -8.73 -22.72 -14.35
N GLU A 216 -7.62 -22.68 -13.59
CA GLU A 216 -6.27 -22.72 -14.15
C GLU A 216 -5.71 -24.15 -14.32
N LYS A 217 -6.47 -25.20 -13.89
CA LYS A 217 -6.10 -26.63 -13.96
C LYS A 217 -4.78 -26.97 -13.24
N ILE A 218 -4.59 -26.42 -12.04
CA ILE A 218 -3.41 -26.60 -11.19
C ILE A 218 -3.78 -27.05 -9.78
N THR A 219 -4.79 -27.90 -9.65
CA THR A 219 -5.30 -28.38 -8.35
C THR A 219 -4.30 -29.22 -7.56
N ASP A 220 -3.30 -29.79 -8.22
CA ASP A 220 -2.22 -30.60 -7.65
C ASP A 220 -1.34 -29.84 -6.66
N ILE A 221 -1.26 -28.51 -6.76
CA ILE A 221 -0.44 -27.70 -5.85
C ILE A 221 -1.11 -27.42 -4.50
N LYS A 222 -2.40 -27.73 -4.32
CA LYS A 222 -3.19 -27.38 -3.14
C LYS A 222 -2.54 -27.82 -1.82
N SER A 223 -1.95 -29.00 -1.79
CA SER A 223 -1.27 -29.54 -0.59
C SER A 223 -0.06 -28.72 -0.15
N SER A 224 0.54 -27.93 -1.03
CA SER A 224 1.69 -27.06 -0.79
C SER A 224 1.29 -25.63 -0.42
N LEU A 225 0.00 -25.29 -0.47
CA LEU A 225 -0.51 -23.98 -0.09
C LEU A 225 -0.91 -23.94 1.39
N ARG A 226 -0.76 -22.78 2.01
CA ARG A 226 -1.19 -22.53 3.39
C ARG A 226 -2.04 -21.25 3.44
N PHE A 227 -3.21 -21.35 4.07
CA PHE A 227 -4.21 -20.28 4.16
C PHE A 227 -4.49 -19.95 5.63
N PRO A 228 -3.69 -19.09 6.25
CA PRO A 228 -3.85 -18.79 7.67
C PRO A 228 -5.07 -17.92 7.99
N GLY A 229 -5.79 -17.43 6.96
CA GLY A 229 -6.83 -16.43 7.15
C GLY A 229 -6.27 -15.07 7.51
N TYR A 230 -6.86 -14.43 8.51
CA TYR A 230 -6.38 -13.13 9.01
C TYR A 230 -5.05 -13.27 9.75
N ILE A 231 -4.10 -12.45 9.38
CA ILE A 231 -2.80 -12.33 10.05
C ILE A 231 -2.80 -11.04 10.88
N ALA A 232 -2.48 -11.14 12.16
CA ALA A 232 -2.33 -9.96 13.00
C ALA A 232 -1.16 -9.08 12.49
N ASN A 233 -1.39 -7.77 12.39
CA ASN A 233 -0.37 -6.85 11.88
C ASN A 233 0.93 -6.86 12.71
N THR A 234 0.84 -7.18 14.01
CA THR A 234 1.97 -7.38 14.92
C THR A 234 2.83 -8.60 14.55
N ASP A 235 2.25 -9.60 13.91
CA ASP A 235 2.93 -10.85 13.55
C ASP A 235 3.54 -10.79 12.12
N LEU A 236 3.13 -9.82 11.30
CA LEU A 236 3.59 -9.69 9.91
C LEU A 236 5.11 -9.50 9.79
N ALA A 237 5.73 -8.76 10.70
CA ALA A 237 7.18 -8.55 10.67
C ALA A 237 7.96 -9.87 10.86
N ALA A 238 7.47 -10.76 11.74
CA ALA A 238 8.04 -12.09 11.94
C ALA A 238 7.84 -12.97 10.69
N LEU A 239 6.65 -12.87 10.06
CA LEU A 239 6.37 -13.61 8.83
C LEU A 239 7.21 -13.14 7.65
N TYR A 240 7.43 -11.85 7.48
CA TYR A 240 8.38 -11.35 6.49
C TYR A 240 9.78 -11.87 6.79
N SER A 241 10.32 -11.67 8.00
CA SER A 241 11.67 -12.09 8.35
C SER A 241 11.90 -13.61 8.25
N GLY A 242 10.84 -14.42 8.39
CA GLY A 242 10.90 -15.88 8.23
C GLY A 242 10.73 -16.36 6.78
N ALA A 243 10.18 -15.54 5.89
CA ALA A 243 9.95 -15.91 4.51
C ALA A 243 11.26 -16.00 3.70
N PHE A 244 11.34 -16.99 2.82
CA PHE A 244 12.43 -17.12 1.85
C PHE A 244 12.36 -16.00 0.81
N ALA A 245 11.16 -15.72 0.28
CA ALA A 245 10.92 -14.59 -0.61
C ALA A 245 9.46 -14.12 -0.48
N PHE A 246 9.25 -12.83 -0.69
CA PHE A 246 7.93 -12.22 -0.76
C PHE A 246 7.54 -11.99 -2.22
N LEU A 247 6.42 -12.57 -2.64
CA LEU A 247 5.88 -12.43 -3.98
C LEU A 247 4.89 -11.27 -4.01
N TYR A 248 5.19 -10.24 -4.80
CA TYR A 248 4.35 -9.05 -4.94
C TYR A 248 4.21 -8.59 -6.41
N PRO A 249 3.94 -9.50 -7.37
CA PRO A 249 3.86 -9.15 -8.79
C PRO A 249 2.48 -8.56 -9.15
N SER A 250 2.06 -7.53 -8.40
CA SER A 250 0.81 -6.81 -8.66
C SER A 250 0.81 -6.18 -10.05
N LEU A 251 -0.35 -6.14 -10.71
CA LEU A 251 -0.52 -5.47 -12.00
C LEU A 251 -0.53 -3.95 -11.85
N ARG A 252 -0.98 -3.47 -10.68
CA ARG A 252 -1.16 -2.06 -10.43
C ARG A 252 -1.02 -1.72 -8.94
N GLU A 253 -0.10 -0.85 -8.60
CA GLU A 253 0.05 -0.23 -7.29
C GLU A 253 0.40 1.25 -7.42
N SER A 254 -0.13 2.05 -6.51
CA SER A 254 0.19 3.49 -6.46
C SER A 254 1.49 3.77 -5.70
N PHE A 255 1.90 2.82 -4.81
CA PHE A 255 3.14 2.93 -4.04
C PHE A 255 3.74 1.56 -3.68
N GLY A 256 3.06 0.72 -2.91
CA GLY A 256 3.53 -0.62 -2.52
C GLY A 256 4.19 -0.67 -1.13
N ILE A 257 3.49 -0.19 -0.10
CA ILE A 257 3.98 -0.24 1.30
C ILE A 257 4.40 -1.67 1.72
N PRO A 258 3.65 -2.75 1.42
CA PRO A 258 4.05 -4.12 1.79
C PRO A 258 5.43 -4.53 1.27
N MET A 259 5.84 -4.02 0.12
CA MET A 259 7.18 -4.25 -0.43
C MET A 259 8.27 -3.64 0.46
N LEU A 260 8.06 -2.40 0.96
CA LEU A 260 9.01 -1.74 1.86
C LEU A 260 9.07 -2.43 3.23
N GLU A 261 7.94 -2.94 3.72
CA GLU A 261 7.86 -3.70 4.96
C GLU A 261 8.68 -4.99 4.86
N ALA A 262 8.53 -5.74 3.78
CA ALA A 262 9.30 -6.95 3.51
C ALA A 262 10.81 -6.64 3.34
N MET A 263 11.18 -5.58 2.60
CA MET A 263 12.56 -5.12 2.49
C MET A 263 13.19 -4.81 3.84
N ALA A 264 12.47 -4.07 4.69
CA ALA A 264 12.95 -3.71 6.02
C ALA A 264 13.13 -4.92 6.94
N CYS A 265 12.38 -6.00 6.70
CA CYS A 265 12.49 -7.28 7.39
C CYS A 265 13.58 -8.20 6.80
N GLY A 266 14.32 -7.77 5.77
CA GLY A 266 15.39 -8.54 5.15
C GLY A 266 14.90 -9.67 4.24
N THR A 267 13.71 -9.55 3.68
CA THR A 267 13.12 -10.56 2.78
C THR A 267 13.35 -10.17 1.33
N PRO A 268 13.95 -11.02 0.50
CA PRO A 268 14.02 -10.82 -0.95
C PRO A 268 12.63 -10.70 -1.57
N ILE A 269 12.46 -9.81 -2.54
CA ILE A 269 11.16 -9.51 -3.13
C ILE A 269 11.18 -9.76 -4.63
N ILE A 270 10.12 -10.38 -5.13
CA ILE A 270 9.82 -10.49 -6.56
C ILE A 270 8.58 -9.65 -6.82
N THR A 271 8.72 -8.57 -7.60
CA THR A 271 7.64 -7.61 -7.86
C THR A 271 7.49 -7.29 -9.35
N GLY A 272 6.35 -6.70 -9.71
CA GLY A 272 6.10 -6.32 -11.11
C GLY A 272 6.96 -5.16 -11.59
N ASN A 273 7.29 -5.14 -12.88
CA ASN A 273 7.97 -4.02 -13.55
C ASN A 273 6.98 -2.93 -14.00
N THR A 274 5.78 -2.90 -13.45
CA THR A 274 4.66 -2.01 -13.83
C THR A 274 4.34 -1.02 -12.72
N SER A 275 3.63 0.05 -13.08
CA SER A 275 3.12 1.09 -12.16
C SER A 275 4.23 1.73 -11.29
N ALA A 276 3.99 1.97 -10.01
CA ALA A 276 4.99 2.58 -9.11
C ALA A 276 6.05 1.58 -8.61
N MET A 277 5.91 0.26 -8.86
CA MET A 277 6.80 -0.73 -8.28
C MET A 277 8.27 -0.56 -8.68
N PRO A 278 8.65 -0.32 -9.95
CA PRO A 278 10.05 -0.09 -10.30
C PRO A 278 10.65 1.15 -9.60
N GLU A 279 9.86 2.21 -9.46
CA GLU A 279 10.27 3.44 -8.79
C GLU A 279 10.57 3.20 -7.30
N ILE A 280 9.69 2.47 -6.62
CA ILE A 280 9.82 2.20 -5.19
C ILE A 280 10.84 1.10 -4.92
N ALA A 281 10.85 0.06 -5.75
CA ALA A 281 11.78 -1.06 -5.61
C ALA A 281 13.25 -0.65 -5.81
N GLY A 282 13.55 0.15 -6.82
CA GLY A 282 14.94 0.38 -7.22
C GLY A 282 15.65 -0.96 -7.44
N GLU A 283 16.83 -1.11 -6.86
CA GLU A 283 17.62 -2.37 -6.87
C GLU A 283 17.21 -3.32 -5.71
N GLY A 284 16.34 -2.88 -4.80
CA GLY A 284 15.93 -3.65 -3.61
C GLY A 284 14.93 -4.76 -3.87
N ALA A 285 14.50 -4.99 -5.12
CA ALA A 285 13.63 -6.10 -5.50
C ALA A 285 13.90 -6.58 -6.93
N LEU A 286 13.55 -7.84 -7.18
CA LEU A 286 13.62 -8.46 -8.50
C LEU A 286 12.37 -8.08 -9.31
N LEU A 287 12.58 -7.36 -10.40
CA LEU A 287 11.51 -6.94 -11.30
C LEU A 287 11.20 -8.05 -12.31
N VAL A 288 9.91 -8.31 -12.53
CA VAL A 288 9.39 -9.26 -13.52
C VAL A 288 8.25 -8.61 -14.30
N ASP A 289 7.99 -9.09 -15.52
CA ASP A 289 6.73 -8.80 -16.17
C ASP A 289 5.61 -9.59 -15.46
N PRO A 290 4.66 -8.93 -14.78
CA PRO A 290 3.64 -9.60 -14.00
C PRO A 290 2.61 -10.36 -14.86
N TYR A 291 2.64 -10.17 -16.19
CA TYR A 291 1.81 -10.92 -17.15
C TYR A 291 2.43 -12.26 -17.55
N HIS A 292 3.72 -12.48 -17.24
CA HIS A 292 4.52 -13.65 -17.56
C HIS A 292 4.87 -14.47 -16.31
N PRO A 293 4.04 -15.46 -15.90
CA PRO A 293 4.28 -16.30 -14.72
C PRO A 293 5.64 -16.97 -14.70
N GLU A 294 6.18 -17.33 -15.87
CA GLU A 294 7.50 -17.93 -16.06
C GLU A 294 8.63 -17.05 -15.49
N GLU A 295 8.54 -15.72 -15.61
CA GLU A 295 9.55 -14.82 -15.04
C GLU A 295 9.55 -14.86 -13.52
N ILE A 296 8.37 -14.96 -12.91
CA ILE A 296 8.25 -15.12 -11.44
C ILE A 296 8.94 -16.41 -11.00
N THR A 297 8.66 -17.52 -11.73
CA THR A 297 9.28 -18.84 -11.48
C THR A 297 10.79 -18.75 -11.56
N GLU A 298 11.33 -18.17 -12.63
CA GLU A 298 12.79 -18.03 -12.83
C GLU A 298 13.45 -17.26 -11.69
N LYS A 299 12.81 -16.18 -11.21
CA LYS A 299 13.35 -15.40 -10.09
C LYS A 299 13.33 -16.17 -8.77
N ILE A 300 12.31 -16.99 -8.51
CA ILE A 300 12.29 -17.85 -7.31
C ILE A 300 13.45 -18.87 -7.39
N LEU A 301 13.61 -19.55 -8.55
CA LEU A 301 14.67 -20.51 -8.76
C LEU A 301 16.07 -19.88 -8.73
N GLN A 302 16.23 -18.65 -9.24
CA GLN A 302 17.48 -17.91 -9.17
C GLN A 302 17.88 -17.65 -7.70
N LEU A 303 16.94 -17.18 -6.87
CA LEU A 303 17.17 -17.01 -5.43
C LEU A 303 17.51 -18.34 -4.74
N GLU A 304 16.89 -19.44 -5.16
CA GLU A 304 17.10 -20.76 -4.57
C GLU A 304 18.48 -21.33 -4.89
N ASN A 305 18.97 -21.13 -6.12
CA ASN A 305 20.17 -21.76 -6.64
C ASN A 305 21.44 -20.92 -6.47
N ASP A 306 21.32 -19.63 -6.15
CA ASP A 306 22.45 -18.72 -5.98
C ASP A 306 22.37 -18.02 -4.60
N ASN A 307 23.08 -18.60 -3.62
CA ASN A 307 23.09 -18.06 -2.26
C ASN A 307 23.77 -16.69 -2.17
N GLN A 308 24.78 -16.40 -3.01
CA GLN A 308 25.42 -15.09 -3.03
C GLN A 308 24.46 -14.03 -3.54
N PHE A 309 23.76 -14.33 -4.61
CA PHE A 309 22.73 -13.48 -5.15
C PHE A 309 21.56 -13.26 -4.15
N TYR A 310 21.16 -14.33 -3.45
CA TYR A 310 20.15 -14.25 -2.39
C TYR A 310 20.54 -13.25 -1.29
N GLN A 311 21.76 -13.33 -0.76
CA GLN A 311 22.26 -12.42 0.26
C GLN A 311 22.35 -10.97 -0.25
N GLN A 312 22.79 -10.79 -1.49
CA GLN A 312 22.84 -9.48 -2.12
C GLN A 312 21.44 -8.83 -2.25
N GLN A 313 20.40 -9.61 -2.55
CA GLN A 313 19.04 -9.08 -2.60
C GLN A 313 18.52 -8.65 -1.22
N ILE A 314 18.90 -9.35 -0.15
CA ILE A 314 18.62 -8.92 1.23
C ILE A 314 19.25 -7.55 1.50
N GLU A 315 20.55 -7.40 1.21
CA GLU A 315 21.29 -6.16 1.45
C GLU A 315 20.70 -4.99 0.67
N TYR A 316 20.42 -5.18 -0.61
CA TYR A 316 19.79 -4.15 -1.45
C TYR A 316 18.42 -3.73 -0.92
N GLY A 317 17.59 -4.69 -0.50
CA GLY A 317 16.29 -4.42 0.11
C GLY A 317 16.40 -3.61 1.39
N LEU A 318 17.28 -4.00 2.31
CA LEU A 318 17.52 -3.29 3.56
C LEU A 318 17.98 -1.85 3.32
N GLU A 319 18.95 -1.63 2.42
CA GLU A 319 19.41 -0.28 2.08
C GLU A 319 18.30 0.55 1.41
N ARG A 320 17.54 -0.06 0.51
CA ARG A 320 16.45 0.63 -0.20
C ARG A 320 15.36 1.11 0.76
N SER A 321 14.96 0.28 1.72
CA SER A 321 13.91 0.60 2.68
C SER A 321 14.24 1.85 3.54
N LYS A 322 15.51 2.12 3.83
CA LYS A 322 15.95 3.28 4.64
C LYS A 322 15.60 4.64 4.01
N LEU A 323 15.37 4.67 2.69
CA LEU A 323 14.99 5.90 1.99
C LEU A 323 13.55 6.32 2.27
N PHE A 324 12.72 5.42 2.80
CA PHE A 324 11.29 5.62 2.99
C PHE A 324 10.93 5.61 4.49
N SER A 325 10.50 6.74 4.99
CA SER A 325 10.07 6.85 6.38
C SER A 325 8.96 7.88 6.53
N TRP A 326 8.06 7.68 7.48
CA TRP A 326 7.05 8.69 7.84
C TRP A 326 7.68 9.99 8.32
N LYS A 327 8.91 9.95 8.83
CA LYS A 327 9.67 11.15 9.17
C LYS A 327 9.98 11.98 7.93
N ASN A 328 10.53 11.37 6.88
CA ASN A 328 10.82 12.05 5.62
C ASN A 328 9.55 12.62 4.97
N SER A 329 8.46 11.85 5.01
CA SER A 329 7.14 12.30 4.53
C SER A 329 6.66 13.53 5.29
N ALA A 330 6.72 13.50 6.62
CA ALA A 330 6.29 14.60 7.48
C ALA A 330 7.15 15.86 7.28
N GLU A 331 8.48 15.73 7.12
CA GLU A 331 9.38 16.85 6.83
C GLU A 331 9.05 17.48 5.47
N ALA A 332 8.75 16.68 4.46
CA ALA A 332 8.31 17.17 3.15
C ALA A 332 6.97 17.92 3.24
N LEU A 333 5.99 17.36 3.98
CA LEU A 333 4.69 18.00 4.21
C LEU A 333 4.85 19.33 4.96
N LEU A 334 5.69 19.37 6.00
CA LEU A 334 5.94 20.60 6.77
C LEU A 334 6.51 21.73 5.90
N LYS A 335 7.41 21.40 4.95
CA LYS A 335 7.92 22.37 3.97
C LYS A 335 6.79 22.93 3.09
N ILE A 336 5.87 22.08 2.67
CA ILE A 336 4.70 22.48 1.88
C ILE A 336 3.80 23.42 2.68
N TYR A 337 3.47 23.05 3.93
CA TYR A 337 2.60 23.87 4.78
C TYR A 337 3.23 25.24 5.04
N LYS A 338 4.49 25.31 5.44
CA LYS A 338 5.22 26.58 5.67
C LYS A 338 5.28 27.48 4.42
N GLY A 339 5.23 26.89 3.23
CA GLY A 339 5.17 27.64 1.97
C GLY A 339 3.80 28.22 1.66
N LEU A 340 2.73 27.74 2.31
CA LEU A 340 1.35 28.15 2.06
C LEU A 340 0.77 29.07 3.15
N THR A 341 1.36 29.10 4.34
CA THR A 341 0.92 29.87 5.52
C THR A 341 1.74 31.14 5.77
N ARG A 342 2.65 31.48 4.87
CA ARG A 342 3.47 32.73 4.91
C ARG A 342 2.78 33.88 4.22
#